data_34c3ec2cfdb963616777a534efe3ccb4
#
_entry.id   34c3ec2cfdb963616777a534efe3ccb4
#
_cell.length_a   1.000
_cell.length_b   1.000
_cell.length_c   1.000
_cell.angle_alpha   90.00
_cell.angle_beta   90.00
_cell.angle_gamma   90.00
#
_symmetry.space_group_name_H-M   'P 1'
#
loop_
_entity.id
_entity.type
_entity.pdbx_description
1 polymer ?
#
loop_
_entity_poly.entity_id
_entity_poly.type
_entity_poly.pdbx_seq_one_letter_code
_entity_poly.pdbx_strand_id
1 'polypeptide(L)'
;MLTKAQERFNKLTHSIEKLEREIVQKEQTLHTILDHFTKNIDPLLEKEAKNKIQLAFLIEEKMLSAKLSKKAQNQAEEIILYLLDKAFTHVIANEEEISLYNRFSDLSYDDEKELEMAFMKAEMEAMFTQQGIDIDLSDIDIENEEEMAKIMGEFHEKMQNKQLEDKQKEAESPKKKTKKEIAREAIEKAKIEAQNKSLKSIYISLSKALHPDTESNPEEKIKKEELMKKVTVAYQEKNFPLLLQLEMEWIHQTTEHLNQLSDDKLNIYIEILLERERELQIEQYKLQQHPRFQKVHDYAHMVERSAIRSINSDKKTLQDNEKFFESALRILNISKTKSDISEMIYDLHFKFVEVEMNFGW
;
A
#
# COMPACT_ATOMS: atom_id res chain seq x y z
N MET A 1 -9.59 4.74 -44.31
CA MET A 1 -10.31 4.43 -43.07
C MET A 1 -9.50 3.38 -42.31
N LEU A 2 -9.31 3.53 -41.02
CA LEU A 2 -8.66 2.51 -40.21
C LEU A 2 -9.56 1.27 -40.08
N THR A 3 -8.93 0.09 -39.99
CA THR A 3 -9.66 -1.13 -39.64
C THR A 3 -10.07 -1.11 -38.18
N LYS A 4 -11.06 -1.94 -37.78
CA LYS A 4 -11.45 -2.06 -36.35
C LYS A 4 -10.27 -2.50 -35.45
N ALA A 5 -9.37 -3.32 -35.97
CA ALA A 5 -8.15 -3.75 -35.27
C ALA A 5 -7.18 -2.57 -35.05
N GLN A 6 -6.98 -1.74 -36.07
CA GLN A 6 -6.14 -0.54 -35.95
C GLN A 6 -6.73 0.48 -34.99
N GLU A 7 -8.02 0.72 -34.99
CA GLU A 7 -8.68 1.61 -34.03
C GLU A 7 -8.52 1.11 -32.57
N ARG A 8 -8.68 -0.22 -32.38
CA ARG A 8 -8.53 -0.84 -31.06
C ARG A 8 -7.09 -0.77 -30.57
N PHE A 9 -6.14 -1.03 -31.45
CA PHE A 9 -4.70 -0.91 -31.15
C PHE A 9 -4.36 0.51 -30.69
N ASN A 10 -4.73 1.53 -31.47
CA ASN A 10 -4.46 2.92 -31.13
C ASN A 10 -5.11 3.35 -29.81
N LYS A 11 -6.33 2.90 -29.53
CA LYS A 11 -7.00 3.17 -28.24
C LYS A 11 -6.23 2.58 -27.06
N LEU A 12 -5.77 1.34 -27.19
CA LEU A 12 -5.01 0.65 -26.13
C LEU A 12 -3.66 1.30 -25.91
N THR A 13 -2.92 1.64 -26.96
CA THR A 13 -1.64 2.35 -26.84
C THR A 13 -1.83 3.67 -26.09
N HIS A 14 -2.82 4.46 -26.47
CA HIS A 14 -3.13 5.71 -25.78
C HIS A 14 -3.57 5.51 -24.32
N SER A 15 -4.35 4.44 -24.03
CA SER A 15 -4.75 4.07 -22.67
C SER A 15 -3.54 3.72 -21.80
N ILE A 16 -2.61 2.93 -22.33
CA ILE A 16 -1.36 2.53 -21.65
C ILE A 16 -0.50 3.77 -21.34
N GLU A 17 -0.22 4.61 -22.35
CA GLU A 17 0.54 5.84 -22.14
C GLU A 17 -0.09 6.78 -21.10
N LYS A 18 -1.43 6.80 -21.07
CA LYS A 18 -2.17 7.57 -20.06
C LYS A 18 -2.01 6.96 -18.68
N LEU A 19 -2.17 5.64 -18.53
CA LEU A 19 -2.00 4.94 -17.27
C LEU A 19 -0.57 5.07 -16.71
N GLU A 20 0.44 4.93 -17.55
CA GLU A 20 1.85 5.11 -17.13
C GLU A 20 2.09 6.52 -16.60
N ARG A 21 1.59 7.55 -17.27
CA ARG A 21 1.67 8.93 -16.79
C ARG A 21 0.88 9.14 -15.48
N GLU A 22 -0.30 8.54 -15.37
CA GLU A 22 -1.13 8.61 -14.15
C GLU A 22 -0.46 7.94 -12.96
N ILE A 23 0.22 6.80 -13.15
CA ILE A 23 0.98 6.11 -12.10
C ILE A 23 2.12 7.01 -11.59
N VAL A 24 2.94 7.54 -12.49
CA VAL A 24 4.04 8.45 -12.13
C VAL A 24 3.52 9.69 -11.41
N GLN A 25 2.46 10.30 -11.92
CA GLN A 25 1.84 11.48 -11.30
C GLN A 25 1.26 11.15 -9.93
N LYS A 26 0.62 9.98 -9.78
CA LYS A 26 0.04 9.51 -8.53
C LYS A 26 1.13 9.27 -7.47
N GLU A 27 2.23 8.64 -7.86
CA GLU A 27 3.37 8.42 -6.98
C GLU A 27 3.95 9.75 -6.48
N GLN A 28 4.18 10.71 -7.38
CA GLN A 28 4.63 12.04 -7.01
C GLN A 28 3.65 12.75 -6.06
N THR A 29 2.36 12.63 -6.33
CA THR A 29 1.31 13.18 -5.46
C THR A 29 1.34 12.55 -4.07
N LEU A 30 1.46 11.23 -3.98
CA LEU A 30 1.55 10.52 -2.69
C LEU A 30 2.79 10.94 -1.90
N HIS A 31 3.93 11.13 -2.58
CA HIS A 31 5.13 11.67 -1.94
C HIS A 31 4.92 13.08 -1.39
N THR A 32 4.32 13.97 -2.18
CA THR A 32 4.02 15.34 -1.74
C THR A 32 3.09 15.34 -0.51
N ILE A 33 2.07 14.49 -0.51
CA ILE A 33 1.12 14.34 0.61
C ILE A 33 1.85 13.81 1.84
N LEU A 34 2.69 12.77 1.70
CA LEU A 34 3.48 12.18 2.78
C LEU A 34 4.44 13.21 3.40
N ASP A 35 5.19 13.92 2.57
CA ASP A 35 6.10 14.98 3.06
C ASP A 35 5.35 16.07 3.82
N HIS A 36 4.17 16.47 3.30
CA HIS A 36 3.35 17.47 3.98
C HIS A 36 2.80 16.96 5.31
N PHE A 37 2.35 15.72 5.36
CA PHE A 37 1.85 15.05 6.57
C PHE A 37 2.96 14.93 7.61
N THR A 38 4.08 14.33 7.25
CA THR A 38 5.23 14.12 8.17
C THR A 38 5.74 15.43 8.76
N LYS A 39 5.77 16.49 7.97
CA LYS A 39 6.24 17.79 8.45
C LYS A 39 5.24 18.49 9.38
N ASN A 40 3.93 18.31 9.15
CA ASN A 40 2.92 19.12 9.82
C ASN A 40 2.10 18.37 10.86
N ILE A 41 1.98 17.05 10.75
CA ILE A 41 1.14 16.21 11.62
C ILE A 41 1.98 15.39 12.59
N ASP A 42 3.00 14.66 12.13
CA ASP A 42 3.81 13.80 13.01
C ASP A 42 4.32 14.52 14.28
N PRO A 43 4.89 15.76 14.20
CA PRO A 43 5.34 16.47 15.40
C PRO A 43 4.20 16.83 16.38
N LEU A 44 3.01 17.06 15.87
CA LEU A 44 1.84 17.38 16.69
C LEU A 44 1.28 16.13 17.37
N LEU A 45 1.25 14.99 16.67
CA LEU A 45 0.87 13.70 17.25
C LEU A 45 1.83 13.30 18.37
N GLU A 46 3.13 13.44 18.15
CA GLU A 46 4.14 13.17 19.19
C GLU A 46 3.97 14.10 20.40
N LYS A 47 3.69 15.39 20.16
CA LYS A 47 3.46 16.35 21.24
C LYS A 47 2.17 16.05 22.00
N GLU A 48 1.09 15.70 21.31
CA GLU A 48 -0.17 15.29 21.90
C GLU A 48 0.01 14.04 22.77
N ALA A 49 0.76 13.03 22.28
CA ALA A 49 1.09 11.82 23.03
C ALA A 49 1.84 12.16 24.34
N LYS A 50 2.85 13.02 24.27
CA LYS A 50 3.59 13.48 25.48
C LYS A 50 2.65 14.20 26.47
N ASN A 51 1.75 15.04 25.99
CA ASN A 51 0.78 15.73 26.85
C ASN A 51 -0.20 14.75 27.51
N LYS A 52 -0.65 13.71 26.78
CA LYS A 52 -1.49 12.64 27.34
C LYS A 52 -0.77 11.88 28.46
N ILE A 53 0.50 11.51 28.24
CA ILE A 53 1.32 10.86 29.26
C ILE A 53 1.49 11.73 30.48
N GLN A 54 1.83 13.01 30.32
CA GLN A 54 1.95 13.95 31.44
C GLN A 54 0.65 14.10 32.22
N LEU A 55 -0.49 14.14 31.52
CA LEU A 55 -1.79 14.23 32.14
C LEU A 55 -2.12 12.96 32.94
N ALA A 56 -1.76 11.77 32.43
CA ALA A 56 -1.95 10.50 33.12
C ALA A 56 -1.16 10.44 34.44
N PHE A 57 0.12 10.84 34.44
CA PHE A 57 0.91 10.93 35.66
C PHE A 57 0.35 11.95 36.66
N LEU A 58 -0.10 13.10 36.17
CA LEU A 58 -0.68 14.13 37.05
C LEU A 58 -2.01 13.66 37.67
N ILE A 59 -2.84 12.93 36.92
CA ILE A 59 -4.08 12.33 37.44
C ILE A 59 -3.76 11.32 38.55
N GLU A 60 -2.76 10.45 38.36
CA GLU A 60 -2.31 9.52 39.40
C GLU A 60 -1.86 10.25 40.67
N GLU A 61 -1.00 11.27 40.54
CA GLU A 61 -0.52 12.07 41.69
C GLU A 61 -1.68 12.68 42.47
N LYS A 62 -2.65 13.27 41.76
CA LYS A 62 -3.82 13.90 42.40
C LYS A 62 -4.76 12.87 43.00
N MET A 63 -4.93 11.72 42.37
CA MET A 63 -5.74 10.60 42.89
C MET A 63 -5.19 10.10 44.23
N LEU A 64 -3.87 9.93 44.31
CA LEU A 64 -3.20 9.46 45.54
C LEU A 64 -3.25 10.49 46.66
N SER A 65 -3.07 11.78 46.35
CA SER A 65 -2.99 12.85 47.36
C SER A 65 -4.35 13.29 47.90
N ALA A 66 -5.42 13.27 47.08
CA ALA A 66 -6.70 13.87 47.44
C ALA A 66 -7.70 12.93 48.14
N LYS A 67 -7.38 11.64 48.35
CA LYS A 67 -8.28 10.63 48.95
C LYS A 67 -9.67 10.65 48.31
N LEU A 68 -9.72 10.47 47.02
CA LEU A 68 -10.96 10.54 46.21
C LEU A 68 -11.99 9.48 46.62
N SER A 69 -13.24 9.67 46.22
CA SER A 69 -14.27 8.63 46.36
C SER A 69 -13.97 7.43 45.46
N LYS A 70 -14.47 6.25 45.76
CA LYS A 70 -14.24 5.05 44.94
C LYS A 70 -14.66 5.27 43.47
N LYS A 71 -15.78 5.98 43.25
CA LYS A 71 -16.24 6.33 41.89
C LYS A 71 -15.22 7.18 41.15
N ALA A 72 -14.72 8.25 41.81
CA ALA A 72 -13.74 9.13 41.15
C ALA A 72 -12.38 8.44 40.96
N GLN A 73 -12.01 7.48 41.82
CA GLN A 73 -10.82 6.65 41.62
C GLN A 73 -10.96 5.77 40.37
N ASN A 74 -12.07 5.03 40.23
CA ASN A 74 -12.32 4.19 39.04
C ASN A 74 -12.29 5.04 37.76
N GLN A 75 -12.94 6.20 37.76
CA GLN A 75 -12.92 7.12 36.61
C GLN A 75 -11.49 7.60 36.29
N ALA A 76 -10.68 7.89 37.28
CA ALA A 76 -9.28 8.28 37.10
C ALA A 76 -8.45 7.14 36.50
N GLU A 77 -8.63 5.91 36.98
CA GLU A 77 -7.98 4.70 36.46
C GLU A 77 -8.30 4.48 34.99
N GLU A 78 -9.59 4.58 34.60
CA GLU A 78 -10.05 4.47 33.22
C GLU A 78 -9.44 5.55 32.32
N ILE A 79 -9.38 6.81 32.78
CA ILE A 79 -8.75 7.91 32.01
C ILE A 79 -7.25 7.66 31.85
N ILE A 80 -6.53 7.23 32.90
CA ILE A 80 -5.10 6.95 32.83
C ILE A 80 -4.81 5.90 31.75
N LEU A 81 -5.52 4.78 31.78
CA LEU A 81 -5.38 3.71 30.78
C LEU A 81 -5.68 4.22 29.37
N TYR A 82 -6.79 4.92 29.20
CA TYR A 82 -7.18 5.51 27.91
C TYR A 82 -6.10 6.46 27.35
N LEU A 83 -5.57 7.36 28.20
CA LEU A 83 -4.56 8.33 27.77
C LEU A 83 -3.25 7.65 27.37
N LEU A 84 -2.81 6.64 28.12
CA LEU A 84 -1.59 5.89 27.84
C LEU A 84 -1.75 5.04 26.57
N ASP A 85 -2.86 4.32 26.42
CA ASP A 85 -3.17 3.55 25.22
C ASP A 85 -3.07 4.43 23.95
N LYS A 86 -3.79 5.56 23.95
CA LYS A 86 -3.75 6.51 22.83
C LYS A 86 -2.40 7.19 22.62
N ALA A 87 -1.60 7.34 23.65
CA ALA A 87 -0.25 7.91 23.52
C ALA A 87 0.73 6.92 22.90
N PHE A 88 0.68 5.66 23.32
CA PHE A 88 1.61 4.61 22.89
C PHE A 88 1.45 4.21 21.42
N THR A 89 0.37 4.62 20.75
CA THR A 89 0.23 4.50 19.31
C THR A 89 1.15 5.46 18.52
N HIS A 90 1.69 6.50 19.17
CA HIS A 90 2.49 7.55 18.53
C HIS A 90 3.90 7.71 19.10
N VAL A 91 4.18 7.15 20.28
CA VAL A 91 5.49 7.21 20.94
C VAL A 91 5.83 5.84 21.51
N ILE A 92 7.11 5.56 21.60
CA ILE A 92 7.62 4.36 22.28
C ILE A 92 7.58 4.63 23.77
N ALA A 93 6.85 3.81 24.53
CA ALA A 93 6.73 3.92 25.97
C ALA A 93 8.06 3.59 26.67
N ASN A 94 8.40 4.34 27.70
CA ASN A 94 9.53 4.02 28.56
C ASN A 94 9.09 3.18 29.79
N GLU A 95 10.07 2.71 30.59
CA GLU A 95 9.81 1.84 31.74
C GLU A 95 8.87 2.46 32.80
N GLU A 96 8.94 3.78 33.02
CA GLU A 96 8.08 4.48 33.98
C GLU A 96 6.64 4.55 33.46
N GLU A 97 6.45 4.82 32.19
CA GLU A 97 5.15 4.88 31.51
C GLU A 97 4.49 3.51 31.46
N ILE A 98 5.26 2.46 31.14
CA ILE A 98 4.79 1.06 31.20
C ILE A 98 4.43 0.67 32.65
N SER A 99 5.25 1.08 33.63
CA SER A 99 4.94 0.84 35.04
C SER A 99 3.66 1.53 35.48
N LEU A 100 3.37 2.75 34.97
CA LEU A 100 2.11 3.44 35.23
C LEU A 100 0.92 2.67 34.65
N TYR A 101 1.04 2.21 33.39
CA TYR A 101 0.03 1.39 32.75
C TYR A 101 -0.29 0.12 33.54
N ASN A 102 0.73 -0.65 33.89
CA ASN A 102 0.63 -1.91 34.61
C ASN A 102 0.03 -1.80 36.03
N ARG A 103 0.01 -0.59 36.63
CA ARG A 103 -0.64 -0.38 37.92
C ARG A 103 -2.17 -0.40 37.86
N PHE A 104 -2.73 -0.10 36.71
CA PHE A 104 -4.17 0.09 36.53
C PHE A 104 -4.79 -0.91 35.54
N SER A 105 -3.99 -1.52 34.66
CA SER A 105 -4.47 -2.58 33.76
C SER A 105 -4.50 -3.95 34.45
N ASP A 106 -5.48 -4.77 34.07
CA ASP A 106 -5.60 -6.17 34.49
C ASP A 106 -4.52 -7.07 33.87
N LEU A 107 -4.04 -6.70 32.67
CA LEU A 107 -2.93 -7.34 31.97
C LEU A 107 -1.72 -6.41 31.96
N SER A 108 -0.51 -6.98 31.98
CA SER A 108 0.67 -6.15 31.74
C SER A 108 0.69 -5.62 30.28
N TYR A 109 1.34 -4.49 30.07
CA TYR A 109 1.50 -3.93 28.74
C TYR A 109 2.14 -4.91 27.74
N ASP A 110 3.14 -5.67 28.21
CA ASP A 110 3.82 -6.67 27.39
C ASP A 110 2.89 -7.84 27.05
N ASP A 111 2.12 -8.36 28.03
CA ASP A 111 1.16 -9.44 27.80
C ASP A 111 0.04 -9.02 26.85
N GLU A 112 -0.43 -7.76 26.94
CA GLU A 112 -1.47 -7.23 26.05
C GLU A 112 -0.94 -7.09 24.63
N LYS A 113 0.29 -6.60 24.45
CA LYS A 113 0.96 -6.56 23.15
C LYS A 113 1.16 -7.95 22.55
N GLU A 114 1.61 -8.91 23.36
CA GLU A 114 1.73 -10.30 22.91
C GLU A 114 0.38 -10.86 22.46
N LEU A 115 -0.70 -10.55 23.18
CA LEU A 115 -2.05 -10.98 22.81
C LEU A 115 -2.54 -10.34 21.51
N GLU A 116 -2.31 -9.03 21.33
CA GLU A 116 -2.63 -8.33 20.08
C GLU A 116 -1.86 -8.91 18.89
N MET A 117 -0.56 -9.14 19.08
CA MET A 117 0.30 -9.74 18.05
C MET A 117 -0.17 -11.16 17.70
N ALA A 118 -0.50 -11.97 18.71
CA ALA A 118 -1.03 -13.30 18.49
C ALA A 118 -2.37 -13.28 17.73
N PHE A 119 -3.24 -12.34 18.05
CA PHE A 119 -4.51 -12.15 17.35
C PHE A 119 -4.29 -11.75 15.88
N MET A 120 -3.42 -10.77 15.61
CA MET A 120 -3.10 -10.36 14.25
C MET A 120 -2.48 -11.51 13.43
N LYS A 121 -1.57 -12.29 14.03
CA LYS A 121 -0.99 -13.49 13.40
C LYS A 121 -2.08 -14.48 13.03
N ALA A 122 -2.99 -14.78 13.97
CA ALA A 122 -4.09 -15.72 13.75
C ALA A 122 -5.05 -15.24 12.64
N GLU A 123 -5.36 -13.95 12.57
CA GLU A 123 -6.16 -13.39 11.47
C GLU A 123 -5.47 -13.54 10.12
N MET A 124 -4.16 -13.26 10.05
CA MET A 124 -3.37 -13.44 8.82
C MET A 124 -3.29 -14.91 8.39
N GLU A 125 -3.06 -15.83 9.32
CA GLU A 125 -3.07 -17.27 9.06
C GLU A 125 -4.44 -17.74 8.57
N ALA A 126 -5.52 -17.26 9.17
CA ALA A 126 -6.88 -17.55 8.74
C ALA A 126 -7.15 -17.04 7.32
N MET A 127 -6.66 -15.83 6.98
CA MET A 127 -6.76 -15.27 5.63
C MET A 127 -5.99 -16.12 4.61
N PHE A 128 -4.77 -16.57 4.94
CA PHE A 128 -3.97 -17.46 4.07
C PHE A 128 -4.67 -18.82 3.91
N THR A 129 -5.17 -19.38 5.00
CA THR A 129 -5.91 -20.67 4.99
C THR A 129 -7.19 -20.58 4.16
N GLN A 130 -7.89 -19.45 4.18
CA GLN A 130 -9.07 -19.24 3.33
C GLN A 130 -8.71 -19.28 1.83
N GLN A 131 -7.49 -18.86 1.48
CA GLN A 131 -6.96 -19.00 0.11
C GLN A 131 -6.40 -20.42 -0.14
N GLY A 132 -6.47 -21.31 0.88
CA GLY A 132 -5.98 -22.68 0.86
C GLY A 132 -4.46 -22.78 0.86
N ILE A 133 -3.82 -21.85 1.56
CA ILE A 133 -2.38 -21.80 1.78
C ILE A 133 -2.15 -21.85 3.27
N ASP A 134 -1.29 -22.76 3.68
CA ASP A 134 -0.90 -22.94 5.06
C ASP A 134 0.47 -22.33 5.28
N ILE A 135 0.53 -21.28 6.14
CA ILE A 135 1.74 -20.57 6.55
C ILE A 135 1.63 -20.37 8.06
N ASP A 136 2.62 -20.83 8.79
CA ASP A 136 2.75 -20.64 10.24
C ASP A 136 3.49 -19.34 10.53
N LEU A 137 2.87 -18.45 11.28
CA LEU A 137 3.42 -17.17 11.68
C LEU A 137 3.88 -17.13 13.15
N SER A 138 3.85 -18.26 13.86
CA SER A 138 4.14 -18.31 15.31
C SER A 138 5.48 -17.67 15.66
N ASP A 139 6.54 -18.00 14.93
CA ASP A 139 7.89 -17.51 15.17
C ASP A 139 8.27 -16.25 14.35
N ILE A 140 7.31 -15.66 13.65
CA ILE A 140 7.54 -14.52 12.77
C ILE A 140 7.28 -13.20 13.49
N ASP A 141 8.18 -12.25 13.37
CA ASP A 141 7.95 -10.87 13.78
C ASP A 141 7.20 -10.11 12.66
N ILE A 142 5.87 -9.95 12.83
CA ILE A 142 5.02 -9.28 11.85
C ILE A 142 5.26 -7.76 11.77
N GLU A 143 5.95 -7.15 12.74
CA GLU A 143 6.39 -5.75 12.69
C GLU A 143 7.69 -5.60 11.89
N ASN A 144 8.42 -6.68 11.65
CA ASN A 144 9.64 -6.68 10.86
C ASN A 144 9.34 -6.73 9.35
N GLU A 145 9.61 -5.61 8.65
CA GLU A 145 9.34 -5.49 7.20
C GLU A 145 10.05 -6.57 6.37
N GLU A 146 11.27 -6.99 6.76
CA GLU A 146 12.01 -8.02 6.01
C GLU A 146 11.38 -9.41 6.19
N GLU A 147 10.92 -9.74 7.40
CA GLU A 147 10.23 -11.00 7.68
C GLU A 147 8.88 -11.03 6.97
N MET A 148 8.12 -9.97 7.06
CA MET A 148 6.84 -9.84 6.35
C MET A 148 7.00 -9.91 4.83
N ALA A 149 8.04 -9.30 4.27
CA ALA A 149 8.33 -9.43 2.84
C ALA A 149 8.61 -10.86 2.42
N LYS A 150 9.33 -11.64 3.25
CA LYS A 150 9.59 -13.08 3.02
C LYS A 150 8.29 -13.89 3.07
N ILE A 151 7.44 -13.66 4.07
CA ILE A 151 6.15 -14.35 4.21
C ILE A 151 5.23 -14.06 3.03
N MET A 152 5.15 -12.80 2.62
CA MET A 152 4.35 -12.42 1.44
C MET A 152 4.92 -13.02 0.15
N GLY A 153 6.24 -13.16 0.05
CA GLY A 153 6.92 -13.88 -1.04
C GLY A 153 6.55 -15.36 -1.06
N GLU A 154 6.61 -16.02 0.10
CA GLU A 154 6.23 -17.43 0.26
C GLU A 154 4.75 -17.66 -0.05
N PHE A 155 3.87 -16.79 0.42
CA PHE A 155 2.44 -16.83 0.08
C PHE A 155 2.22 -16.75 -1.43
N HIS A 156 2.91 -15.82 -2.11
CA HIS A 156 2.81 -15.66 -3.57
C HIS A 156 3.29 -16.90 -4.32
N GLU A 157 4.41 -17.46 -3.89
CA GLU A 157 4.98 -18.69 -4.48
C GLU A 157 4.03 -19.89 -4.30
N LYS A 158 3.52 -20.10 -3.07
CA LYS A 158 2.55 -21.16 -2.79
C LYS A 158 1.25 -20.98 -3.58
N MET A 159 0.77 -19.73 -3.75
CA MET A 159 -0.39 -19.43 -4.60
C MET A 159 -0.15 -19.78 -6.07
N GLN A 160 1.02 -19.44 -6.61
CA GLN A 160 1.38 -19.82 -7.99
C GLN A 160 1.47 -21.33 -8.14
N ASN A 161 2.13 -22.01 -7.21
CA ASN A 161 2.28 -23.47 -7.24
C ASN A 161 0.92 -24.16 -7.13
N LYS A 162 0.02 -23.70 -6.28
CA LYS A 162 -1.34 -24.21 -6.15
C LYS A 162 -2.13 -24.02 -7.46
N GLN A 163 -2.04 -22.85 -8.08
CA GLN A 163 -2.69 -22.63 -9.38
C GLN A 163 -2.15 -23.56 -10.48
N LEU A 164 -0.84 -23.86 -10.43
CA LEU A 164 -0.21 -24.81 -11.35
C LEU A 164 -0.66 -26.24 -11.06
N GLU A 165 -0.72 -26.65 -9.79
CA GLU A 165 -1.23 -27.95 -9.36
C GLU A 165 -2.72 -28.16 -9.70
N ASP A 166 -3.56 -27.15 -9.47
CA ASP A 166 -4.97 -27.22 -9.82
C ASP A 166 -5.15 -27.36 -11.35
N LYS A 167 -4.34 -26.66 -12.13
CA LYS A 167 -4.29 -26.85 -13.60
C LYS A 167 -3.78 -28.22 -14.00
N GLN A 168 -2.80 -28.80 -13.25
CA GLN A 168 -2.31 -30.14 -13.51
C GLN A 168 -3.32 -31.21 -13.08
N LYS A 169 -3.97 -31.05 -11.92
CA LYS A 169 -5.03 -31.96 -11.43
C LYS A 169 -6.25 -31.95 -12.35
N GLU A 170 -6.59 -30.80 -12.92
CA GLU A 170 -7.59 -30.71 -13.98
C GLU A 170 -7.13 -31.43 -15.27
N ALA A 171 -5.83 -31.45 -15.54
CA ALA A 171 -5.25 -32.14 -16.69
C ALA A 171 -5.09 -33.66 -16.46
N GLU A 172 -4.89 -34.11 -15.24
CA GLU A 172 -4.67 -35.54 -14.88
C GLU A 172 -5.96 -36.28 -14.51
N SER A 173 -7.06 -35.59 -14.25
CA SER A 173 -8.33 -36.29 -14.03
C SER A 173 -8.80 -36.94 -15.35
N PRO A 174 -9.18 -38.23 -15.34
CA PRO A 174 -9.51 -38.99 -16.56
C PRO A 174 -10.87 -38.64 -17.19
N LYS A 175 -11.35 -37.41 -16.94
CA LYS A 175 -12.44 -36.87 -17.73
C LYS A 175 -11.90 -36.62 -19.14
N LYS A 176 -12.39 -37.38 -20.12
CA LYS A 176 -12.13 -37.12 -21.54
C LYS A 176 -12.31 -35.62 -21.78
N LYS A 177 -11.18 -34.92 -22.03
CA LYS A 177 -11.20 -33.47 -22.34
C LYS A 177 -12.28 -33.25 -23.39
N THR A 178 -13.17 -32.31 -23.13
CA THR A 178 -14.19 -32.01 -24.09
C THR A 178 -13.54 -31.43 -25.37
N LYS A 179 -14.16 -31.66 -26.52
CA LYS A 179 -13.67 -31.07 -27.79
C LYS A 179 -13.40 -29.56 -27.66
N LYS A 180 -14.10 -28.87 -26.74
CA LYS A 180 -13.96 -27.46 -26.46
C LYS A 180 -12.69 -27.14 -25.66
N GLU A 181 -12.27 -28.00 -24.76
CA GLU A 181 -11.05 -27.83 -23.97
C GLU A 181 -9.80 -28.12 -24.80
N ILE A 182 -9.82 -29.18 -25.63
CA ILE A 182 -8.77 -29.48 -26.61
C ILE A 182 -8.59 -28.32 -27.59
N ALA A 183 -9.70 -27.75 -28.05
CA ALA A 183 -9.68 -26.58 -28.93
C ALA A 183 -9.09 -25.33 -28.23
N ARG A 184 -9.43 -25.11 -26.96
CA ARG A 184 -8.83 -24.02 -26.17
C ARG A 184 -7.33 -24.18 -25.96
N GLU A 185 -6.87 -25.35 -25.58
CA GLU A 185 -5.43 -25.65 -25.42
C GLU A 185 -4.67 -25.50 -26.74
N ALA A 186 -5.26 -25.95 -27.86
CA ALA A 186 -4.66 -25.78 -29.17
C ALA A 186 -4.56 -24.30 -29.59
N ILE A 187 -5.58 -23.51 -29.28
CA ILE A 187 -5.61 -22.06 -29.50
C ILE A 187 -4.54 -21.38 -28.61
N GLU A 188 -4.44 -21.75 -27.33
CA GLU A 188 -3.46 -21.16 -26.41
C GLU A 188 -2.02 -21.48 -26.82
N LYS A 189 -1.72 -22.73 -27.21
CA LYS A 189 -0.40 -23.10 -27.77
C LYS A 189 -0.08 -22.34 -29.04
N ALA A 190 -1.03 -22.27 -29.98
CA ALA A 190 -0.86 -21.51 -31.21
C ALA A 190 -0.62 -20.02 -30.94
N LYS A 191 -1.28 -19.47 -29.92
CA LYS A 191 -1.10 -18.09 -29.45
C LYS A 191 0.31 -17.85 -28.93
N ILE A 192 0.82 -18.70 -28.05
CA ILE A 192 2.19 -18.62 -27.50
C ILE A 192 3.23 -18.73 -28.62
N GLU A 193 3.05 -19.66 -29.55
CA GLU A 193 3.94 -19.77 -30.71
C GLU A 193 3.91 -18.54 -31.62
N ALA A 194 2.73 -17.99 -31.86
CA ALA A 194 2.57 -16.77 -32.63
C ALA A 194 3.20 -15.56 -31.94
N GLN A 195 3.06 -15.45 -30.61
CA GLN A 195 3.72 -14.42 -29.80
C GLN A 195 5.24 -14.53 -29.90
N ASN A 196 5.81 -15.71 -29.69
CA ASN A 196 7.26 -15.94 -29.78
C ASN A 196 7.81 -15.64 -31.19
N LYS A 197 7.06 -15.98 -32.24
CA LYS A 197 7.42 -15.66 -33.63
C LYS A 197 7.37 -14.16 -33.89
N SER A 198 6.35 -13.46 -33.36
CA SER A 198 6.24 -12.00 -33.43
C SER A 198 7.37 -11.32 -32.67
N LEU A 199 7.70 -11.75 -31.47
CA LEU A 199 8.81 -11.23 -30.65
C LEU A 199 10.14 -11.31 -31.40
N LYS A 200 10.44 -12.44 -32.01
CA LYS A 200 11.63 -12.62 -32.85
C LYS A 200 11.59 -11.68 -34.10
N SER A 201 10.44 -11.53 -34.72
CA SER A 201 10.26 -10.65 -35.87
C SER A 201 10.51 -9.20 -35.51
N ILE A 202 9.96 -8.72 -34.39
CA ILE A 202 10.14 -7.35 -33.88
C ILE A 202 11.63 -7.11 -33.55
N TYR A 203 12.27 -8.03 -32.83
CA TYR A 203 13.68 -7.94 -32.52
C TYR A 203 14.56 -7.80 -33.77
N ILE A 204 14.31 -8.64 -34.80
CA ILE A 204 15.06 -8.56 -36.06
C ILE A 204 14.82 -7.24 -36.77
N SER A 205 13.60 -6.73 -36.80
CA SER A 205 13.25 -5.45 -37.41
C SER A 205 13.95 -4.29 -36.72
N LEU A 206 13.88 -4.26 -35.36
CA LEU A 206 14.55 -3.26 -34.55
C LEU A 206 16.07 -3.34 -34.68
N SER A 207 16.67 -4.55 -34.67
CA SER A 207 18.10 -4.73 -34.83
C SER A 207 18.61 -4.19 -36.17
N LYS A 208 17.84 -4.34 -37.24
CA LYS A 208 18.17 -3.76 -38.55
C LYS A 208 18.06 -2.24 -38.57
N ALA A 209 17.03 -1.68 -37.97
CA ALA A 209 16.78 -0.23 -37.95
C ALA A 209 17.75 0.52 -37.05
N LEU A 210 18.15 -0.10 -35.92
CA LEU A 210 19.02 0.51 -34.89
C LEU A 210 20.48 0.09 -35.01
N HIS A 211 20.88 -0.61 -36.09
CA HIS A 211 22.27 -1.05 -36.24
C HIS A 211 23.20 0.18 -36.36
N PRO A 212 24.18 0.35 -35.44
CA PRO A 212 25.01 1.57 -35.40
C PRO A 212 25.86 1.79 -36.64
N ASP A 213 26.15 0.72 -37.42
CA ASP A 213 26.92 0.80 -38.66
C ASP A 213 26.13 1.41 -39.82
N THR A 214 24.84 1.56 -39.70
CA THR A 214 24.01 2.19 -40.74
C THR A 214 23.89 3.71 -40.55
N GLU A 215 24.51 4.27 -39.50
CA GLU A 215 24.39 5.68 -39.16
C GLU A 215 25.73 6.42 -39.30
N SER A 216 25.69 7.51 -40.01
CA SER A 216 26.88 8.34 -40.27
C SER A 216 27.07 9.48 -39.26
N ASN A 217 25.99 9.86 -38.55
CA ASN A 217 26.02 10.90 -37.53
C ASN A 217 26.49 10.30 -36.19
N PRO A 218 27.62 10.81 -35.58
CA PRO A 218 28.15 10.27 -34.35
C PRO A 218 27.16 10.33 -33.16
N GLU A 219 26.35 11.39 -33.03
CA GLU A 219 25.37 11.54 -31.95
C GLU A 219 24.20 10.55 -32.10
N GLU A 220 23.69 10.41 -33.32
CA GLU A 220 22.63 9.43 -33.60
C GLU A 220 23.13 7.97 -33.48
N LYS A 221 24.41 7.74 -33.79
CA LYS A 221 25.06 6.43 -33.61
C LYS A 221 25.07 6.02 -32.13
N ILE A 222 25.41 6.93 -31.21
CA ILE A 222 25.39 6.67 -29.77
C ILE A 222 23.97 6.38 -29.30
N LYS A 223 22.98 7.15 -29.70
CA LYS A 223 21.57 6.93 -29.37
C LYS A 223 21.09 5.56 -29.85
N LYS A 224 21.40 5.17 -31.09
CA LYS A 224 21.06 3.87 -31.65
C LYS A 224 21.71 2.73 -30.89
N GLU A 225 22.98 2.90 -30.44
CA GLU A 225 23.67 1.90 -29.62
C GLU A 225 23.00 1.70 -28.26
N GLU A 226 22.61 2.78 -27.58
CA GLU A 226 21.88 2.70 -26.30
C GLU A 226 20.51 2.02 -26.46
N LEU A 227 19.79 2.36 -27.52
CA LEU A 227 18.50 1.74 -27.82
C LEU A 227 18.66 0.26 -28.18
N MET A 228 19.70 -0.11 -28.92
CA MET A 228 19.97 -1.49 -29.24
C MET A 228 20.27 -2.34 -27.98
N LYS A 229 20.95 -1.76 -26.98
CA LYS A 229 21.13 -2.40 -25.67
C LYS A 229 19.77 -2.65 -24.99
N LYS A 230 18.88 -1.65 -24.98
CA LYS A 230 17.50 -1.79 -24.44
C LYS A 230 16.71 -2.86 -25.18
N VAL A 231 16.76 -2.87 -26.50
CA VAL A 231 16.10 -3.90 -27.34
C VAL A 231 16.61 -5.30 -27.02
N THR A 232 17.93 -5.46 -26.82
CA THR A 232 18.53 -6.75 -26.52
C THR A 232 18.09 -7.27 -25.15
N VAL A 233 18.09 -6.41 -24.12
CA VAL A 233 17.61 -6.74 -22.77
C VAL A 233 16.13 -7.09 -22.82
N ALA A 234 15.30 -6.28 -23.45
CA ALA A 234 13.86 -6.54 -23.58
C ALA A 234 13.56 -7.86 -24.30
N TYR A 235 14.38 -8.23 -25.29
CA TYR A 235 14.23 -9.52 -25.97
C TYR A 235 14.62 -10.72 -25.08
N GLN A 236 15.72 -10.60 -24.29
CA GLN A 236 16.16 -11.63 -23.36
C GLN A 236 15.15 -11.86 -22.25
N GLU A 237 14.59 -10.80 -21.71
CA GLU A 237 13.57 -10.81 -20.66
C GLU A 237 12.17 -11.15 -21.18
N LYS A 238 12.03 -11.34 -22.49
CA LYS A 238 10.71 -11.52 -23.15
C LYS A 238 9.73 -10.39 -22.87
N ASN A 239 10.23 -9.18 -22.65
CA ASN A 239 9.45 -7.98 -22.43
C ASN A 239 8.84 -7.51 -23.75
N PHE A 240 7.74 -8.16 -24.13
CA PHE A 240 7.05 -7.91 -25.37
C PHE A 240 6.48 -6.48 -25.48
N PRO A 241 5.87 -5.91 -24.43
CA PRO A 241 5.35 -4.55 -24.48
C PRO A 241 6.43 -3.52 -24.84
N LEU A 242 7.60 -3.63 -24.19
CA LEU A 242 8.72 -2.71 -24.44
C LEU A 242 9.25 -2.85 -25.88
N LEU A 243 9.39 -4.07 -26.38
CA LEU A 243 9.81 -4.31 -27.79
C LEU A 243 8.81 -3.73 -28.78
N LEU A 244 7.52 -3.88 -28.49
CA LEU A 244 6.47 -3.32 -29.34
C LEU A 244 6.48 -1.79 -29.32
N GLN A 245 6.65 -1.19 -28.15
CA GLN A 245 6.80 0.27 -28.02
C GLN A 245 7.97 0.78 -28.86
N LEU A 246 9.14 0.14 -28.74
CA LEU A 246 10.31 0.51 -29.51
C LEU A 246 10.11 0.31 -31.01
N GLU A 247 9.42 -0.75 -31.43
CA GLU A 247 9.05 -0.94 -32.86
C GLU A 247 8.16 0.20 -33.38
N MET A 248 7.19 0.63 -32.56
CA MET A 248 6.30 1.72 -32.89
C MET A 248 7.06 3.06 -32.98
N GLU A 249 7.91 3.36 -32.02
CA GLU A 249 8.68 4.61 -31.97
C GLU A 249 9.69 4.74 -33.12
N TRP A 250 10.32 3.64 -33.52
CA TRP A 250 11.47 3.68 -34.44
C TRP A 250 11.18 3.17 -35.85
N ILE A 251 10.25 2.26 -36.03
CA ILE A 251 9.93 1.69 -37.34
C ILE A 251 8.62 2.25 -37.88
N HIS A 252 7.65 2.46 -37.01
CA HIS A 252 6.29 2.84 -37.41
C HIS A 252 5.91 4.28 -37.02
N GLN A 253 6.87 5.22 -37.12
CA GLN A 253 6.66 6.64 -36.79
C GLN A 253 5.51 7.30 -37.58
N THR A 254 4.98 6.67 -38.62
CA THR A 254 3.86 7.17 -39.39
C THR A 254 2.71 6.20 -39.45
N THR A 255 1.49 6.74 -39.43
CA THR A 255 0.21 5.97 -39.57
C THR A 255 0.16 5.09 -40.84
N GLU A 256 0.98 5.39 -41.84
CA GLU A 256 1.05 4.61 -43.08
C GLU A 256 1.66 3.23 -42.87
N HIS A 257 2.59 3.03 -41.96
CA HIS A 257 3.19 1.72 -41.67
C HIS A 257 2.26 0.78 -40.90
N LEU A 258 1.39 1.31 -40.05
CA LEU A 258 0.35 0.51 -39.39
C LEU A 258 -0.61 -0.11 -40.38
N ASN A 259 -0.87 0.57 -41.52
CA ASN A 259 -1.74 0.06 -42.60
C ASN A 259 -1.13 -1.14 -43.35
N GLN A 260 0.17 -1.42 -43.16
CA GLN A 260 0.88 -2.53 -43.81
C GLN A 260 0.92 -3.79 -42.92
N LEU A 261 0.54 -3.68 -41.64
CA LEU A 261 0.47 -4.83 -40.74
C LEU A 261 -0.79 -5.65 -41.05
N SER A 262 -0.65 -6.98 -41.12
CA SER A 262 -1.82 -7.87 -41.26
C SER A 262 -2.70 -7.80 -39.99
N ASP A 263 -4.00 -7.96 -40.14
CA ASP A 263 -4.94 -8.00 -39.02
C ASP A 263 -4.59 -9.08 -37.99
N ASP A 264 -3.99 -10.19 -38.41
CA ASP A 264 -3.54 -11.27 -37.51
C ASP A 264 -2.39 -10.77 -36.60
N LYS A 265 -1.43 -10.03 -37.14
CA LYS A 265 -0.33 -9.46 -36.38
C LYS A 265 -0.83 -8.40 -35.40
N LEU A 266 -1.76 -7.55 -35.83
CA LEU A 266 -2.42 -6.54 -34.99
C LEU A 266 -3.21 -7.16 -33.84
N ASN A 267 -3.91 -8.26 -34.08
CA ASN A 267 -4.65 -8.95 -33.02
C ASN A 267 -3.73 -9.52 -31.93
N ILE A 268 -2.57 -10.05 -32.31
CA ILE A 268 -1.55 -10.49 -31.32
C ILE A 268 -1.06 -9.30 -30.50
N TYR A 269 -0.79 -8.16 -31.13
CA TYR A 269 -0.35 -6.95 -30.44
C TYR A 269 -1.41 -6.41 -29.48
N ILE A 270 -2.69 -6.41 -29.89
CA ILE A 270 -3.82 -6.01 -29.06
C ILE A 270 -3.93 -6.87 -27.79
N GLU A 271 -3.74 -8.18 -27.89
CA GLU A 271 -3.78 -9.06 -26.71
C GLU A 271 -2.65 -8.75 -25.71
N ILE A 272 -1.46 -8.44 -26.21
CA ILE A 272 -0.31 -8.06 -25.38
C ILE A 272 -0.56 -6.71 -24.69
N LEU A 273 -1.08 -5.73 -25.45
CA LEU A 273 -1.41 -4.43 -24.89
C LEU A 273 -2.52 -4.53 -23.84
N LEU A 274 -3.49 -5.41 -24.02
CA LEU A 274 -4.54 -5.67 -23.02
C LEU A 274 -3.96 -6.25 -21.73
N GLU A 275 -2.97 -7.14 -21.82
CA GLU A 275 -2.29 -7.66 -20.63
C GLU A 275 -1.49 -6.58 -19.93
N ARG A 276 -0.74 -5.76 -20.70
CA ARG A 276 -0.01 -4.62 -20.14
C ARG A 276 -0.92 -3.59 -19.47
N GLU A 277 -2.06 -3.30 -20.07
CA GLU A 277 -3.07 -2.41 -19.47
C GLU A 277 -3.56 -2.94 -18.11
N ARG A 278 -3.81 -4.25 -18.00
CA ARG A 278 -4.17 -4.90 -16.73
C ARG A 278 -3.06 -4.83 -15.70
N GLU A 279 -1.81 -5.10 -16.11
CA GLU A 279 -0.65 -4.99 -15.22
C GLU A 279 -0.54 -3.57 -14.64
N LEU A 280 -0.66 -2.54 -15.49
CA LEU A 280 -0.61 -1.15 -15.05
C LEU A 280 -1.77 -0.77 -14.12
N GLN A 281 -2.98 -1.29 -14.36
CA GLN A 281 -4.11 -1.10 -13.47
C GLN A 281 -3.85 -1.73 -12.08
N ILE A 282 -3.27 -2.92 -12.04
CA ILE A 282 -2.85 -3.59 -10.80
C ILE A 282 -1.74 -2.80 -10.11
N GLU A 283 -0.76 -2.31 -10.86
CA GLU A 283 0.33 -1.47 -10.34
C GLU A 283 -0.20 -0.18 -9.72
N GLN A 284 -1.13 0.50 -10.39
CA GLN A 284 -1.79 1.71 -9.88
C GLN A 284 -2.54 1.44 -8.58
N TYR A 285 -3.22 0.29 -8.49
CA TYR A 285 -3.91 -0.12 -7.25
C TYR A 285 -2.92 -0.42 -6.13
N LYS A 286 -1.87 -1.22 -6.40
CA LYS A 286 -0.84 -1.58 -5.43
C LYS A 286 -0.08 -0.36 -4.90
N LEU A 287 0.14 0.66 -5.73
CA LEU A 287 0.79 1.88 -5.33
C LEU A 287 0.05 2.58 -4.18
N GLN A 288 -1.28 2.60 -4.21
CA GLN A 288 -2.09 3.20 -3.15
C GLN A 288 -2.06 2.42 -1.84
N GLN A 289 -1.84 1.11 -1.91
CA GLN A 289 -1.78 0.20 -0.76
C GLN A 289 -0.34 -0.03 -0.26
N HIS A 290 0.64 0.65 -0.87
CA HIS A 290 2.03 0.42 -0.54
C HIS A 290 2.34 0.86 0.90
N PRO A 291 3.00 0.03 1.75
CA PRO A 291 3.28 0.33 3.17
C PRO A 291 3.91 1.70 3.40
N ARG A 292 4.77 2.14 2.48
CA ARG A 292 5.39 3.48 2.50
C ARG A 292 4.39 4.63 2.62
N PHE A 293 3.16 4.45 2.11
CA PHE A 293 2.11 5.48 2.12
C PHE A 293 1.02 5.20 3.17
N GLN A 294 1.23 4.23 4.06
CA GLN A 294 0.26 3.84 5.09
C GLN A 294 -0.18 5.04 5.93
N LYS A 295 0.75 5.90 6.35
CA LYS A 295 0.43 7.12 7.13
C LYS A 295 -0.53 8.08 6.43
N VAL A 296 -0.60 8.03 5.12
CA VAL A 296 -1.44 8.93 4.31
C VAL A 296 -2.50 8.18 3.51
N HIS A 297 -2.80 6.95 3.91
CA HIS A 297 -3.77 6.10 3.23
C HIS A 297 -5.14 6.79 3.09
N ASP A 298 -5.60 7.45 4.12
CA ASP A 298 -6.90 8.15 4.15
C ASP A 298 -6.96 9.31 3.15
N TYR A 299 -5.83 9.87 2.77
CA TYR A 299 -5.71 10.94 1.78
C TYR A 299 -5.35 10.42 0.38
N ALA A 300 -4.96 9.15 0.26
CA ALA A 300 -4.42 8.59 -0.98
C ALA A 300 -5.41 8.61 -2.16
N HIS A 301 -6.72 8.59 -1.88
CA HIS A 301 -7.78 8.66 -2.90
C HIS A 301 -8.11 10.10 -3.34
N MET A 302 -7.60 11.11 -2.63
CA MET A 302 -7.87 12.52 -2.91
C MET A 302 -6.93 13.08 -3.99
N VAL A 303 -7.35 14.16 -4.63
CA VAL A 303 -6.43 15.00 -5.40
C VAL A 303 -5.55 15.79 -4.42
N GLU A 304 -4.28 16.04 -4.79
CA GLU A 304 -3.25 16.66 -3.93
C GLU A 304 -3.76 17.90 -3.16
N ARG A 305 -4.38 18.84 -3.85
CA ARG A 305 -4.90 20.06 -3.22
C ARG A 305 -5.95 19.79 -2.13
N SER A 306 -6.79 18.77 -2.32
CA SER A 306 -7.81 18.40 -1.34
C SER A 306 -7.19 17.66 -0.16
N ALA A 307 -6.23 16.79 -0.40
CA ALA A 307 -5.47 16.09 0.63
C ALA A 307 -4.73 17.09 1.54
N ILE A 308 -3.98 18.02 0.96
CA ILE A 308 -3.29 19.07 1.71
C ILE A 308 -4.27 19.93 2.54
N ARG A 309 -5.44 20.24 2.00
CA ARG A 309 -6.46 20.97 2.75
C ARG A 309 -6.99 20.17 3.93
N SER A 310 -7.25 18.88 3.74
CA SER A 310 -7.68 17.99 4.83
C SER A 310 -6.60 17.90 5.92
N ILE A 311 -5.36 17.63 5.55
CA ILE A 311 -4.22 17.61 6.48
C ILE A 311 -4.09 18.93 7.27
N ASN A 312 -4.31 20.09 6.62
CA ASN A 312 -4.28 21.37 7.32
C ASN A 312 -5.47 21.54 8.27
N SER A 313 -6.62 20.93 7.97
CA SER A 313 -7.76 20.87 8.90
C SER A 313 -7.42 20.02 10.12
N ASP A 314 -6.83 18.84 9.89
CA ASP A 314 -6.43 17.91 10.96
C ASP A 314 -5.32 18.51 11.83
N LYS A 315 -4.38 19.23 11.20
CA LYS A 315 -3.38 20.04 11.93
C LYS A 315 -4.03 21.03 12.89
N LYS A 316 -5.08 21.71 12.45
CA LYS A 316 -5.79 22.67 13.30
C LYS A 316 -6.48 21.97 14.47
N THR A 317 -7.11 20.84 14.22
CA THR A 317 -7.74 20.01 15.27
C THR A 317 -6.70 19.57 16.31
N LEU A 318 -5.53 19.08 15.88
CA LEU A 318 -4.44 18.69 16.77
C LEU A 318 -3.91 19.89 17.60
N GLN A 319 -3.81 21.08 16.99
CA GLN A 319 -3.41 22.30 17.71
C GLN A 319 -4.45 22.73 18.75
N ASP A 320 -5.73 22.52 18.49
CA ASP A 320 -6.80 22.82 19.44
C ASP A 320 -6.81 21.76 20.55
N ASN A 321 -6.54 20.48 20.26
CA ASN A 321 -6.30 19.44 21.26
C ASN A 321 -5.10 19.78 22.17
N GLU A 322 -4.00 20.24 21.57
CA GLU A 322 -2.82 20.66 22.32
C GLU A 322 -3.17 21.70 23.38
N LYS A 323 -3.87 22.77 23.00
CA LYS A 323 -4.34 23.83 23.93
C LYS A 323 -5.26 23.26 25.02
N PHE A 324 -6.11 22.29 24.65
CA PHE A 324 -6.94 21.60 25.63
C PHE A 324 -6.10 20.87 26.66
N PHE A 325 -5.12 20.04 26.24
CA PHE A 325 -4.25 19.31 27.15
C PHE A 325 -3.41 20.25 28.02
N GLU A 326 -2.86 21.33 27.47
CA GLU A 326 -2.14 22.36 28.24
C GLU A 326 -3.04 23.00 29.30
N SER A 327 -4.30 23.28 28.97
CA SER A 327 -5.28 23.82 29.90
C SER A 327 -5.64 22.82 30.99
N ALA A 328 -5.87 21.54 30.62
CA ALA A 328 -6.20 20.47 31.55
C ALA A 328 -5.04 20.23 32.56
N LEU A 329 -3.82 20.15 32.07
CA LEU A 329 -2.61 20.04 32.90
C LEU A 329 -2.50 21.21 33.87
N ARG A 330 -2.69 22.45 33.41
CA ARG A 330 -2.62 23.65 34.26
C ARG A 330 -3.70 23.64 35.34
N ILE A 331 -4.97 23.37 34.97
CA ILE A 331 -6.08 23.37 35.90
C ILE A 331 -5.89 22.30 36.96
N LEU A 332 -5.59 21.06 36.56
CA LEU A 332 -5.40 19.96 37.48
C LEU A 332 -4.20 20.18 38.41
N ASN A 333 -3.11 20.81 37.91
CA ASN A 333 -1.94 21.11 38.72
C ASN A 333 -2.23 22.10 39.86
N ILE A 334 -3.04 23.14 39.60
CA ILE A 334 -3.43 24.14 40.59
C ILE A 334 -4.57 23.69 41.50
N SER A 335 -5.32 22.65 41.14
CA SER A 335 -6.43 22.11 41.94
C SER A 335 -5.90 21.48 43.24
N LYS A 336 -6.41 21.98 44.35
CA LYS A 336 -5.98 21.56 45.70
C LYS A 336 -7.07 20.90 46.50
N THR A 337 -8.34 21.18 46.17
CA THR A 337 -9.44 20.61 46.92
C THR A 337 -9.88 19.26 46.29
N LYS A 338 -10.38 18.37 47.12
CA LYS A 338 -10.95 17.10 46.67
C LYS A 338 -12.11 17.32 45.67
N SER A 339 -12.90 18.37 45.85
CA SER A 339 -14.02 18.71 44.97
C SER A 339 -13.56 19.09 43.60
N ASP A 340 -12.58 20.02 43.47
CA ASP A 340 -12.05 20.49 42.18
C ASP A 340 -11.41 19.35 41.38
N ILE A 341 -10.67 18.47 42.07
CA ILE A 341 -10.03 17.32 41.47
C ILE A 341 -11.08 16.32 40.97
N SER A 342 -12.12 16.04 41.78
CA SER A 342 -13.19 15.11 41.39
C SER A 342 -14.01 15.63 40.23
N GLU A 343 -14.28 16.92 40.17
CA GLU A 343 -14.98 17.58 39.05
C GLU A 343 -14.15 17.47 37.76
N MET A 344 -12.86 17.79 37.83
CA MET A 344 -11.98 17.69 36.68
C MET A 344 -11.84 16.26 36.17
N ILE A 345 -11.75 15.27 37.05
CA ILE A 345 -11.75 13.85 36.68
C ILE A 345 -13.06 13.47 36.01
N TYR A 346 -14.19 13.91 36.51
CA TYR A 346 -15.49 13.65 35.88
C TYR A 346 -15.56 14.22 34.47
N ASP A 347 -15.14 15.49 34.27
CA ASP A 347 -15.14 16.17 32.98
C ASP A 347 -14.23 15.46 31.96
N LEU A 348 -13.04 15.05 32.40
CA LEU A 348 -12.10 14.29 31.57
C LEU A 348 -12.64 12.91 31.22
N HIS A 349 -13.26 12.22 32.18
CA HIS A 349 -13.87 10.92 31.96
C HIS A 349 -15.02 10.98 30.96
N PHE A 350 -15.90 11.96 31.15
CA PHE A 350 -17.00 12.22 30.21
C PHE A 350 -16.49 12.47 28.79
N LYS A 351 -15.44 13.31 28.66
CA LYS A 351 -14.87 13.65 27.36
C LYS A 351 -14.20 12.48 26.66
N PHE A 352 -13.38 11.70 27.36
CA PHE A 352 -12.49 10.71 26.74
C PHE A 352 -13.08 9.28 26.74
N VAL A 353 -13.83 8.93 27.74
CA VAL A 353 -14.32 7.55 27.92
C VAL A 353 -15.79 7.45 27.52
N GLU A 354 -16.69 8.25 28.11
CA GLU A 354 -18.12 8.10 27.83
C GLU A 354 -18.50 8.52 26.41
N VAL A 355 -17.87 9.57 25.85
CA VAL A 355 -18.18 10.03 24.49
C VAL A 355 -17.66 9.05 23.46
N GLU A 356 -16.43 8.54 23.61
CA GLU A 356 -15.91 7.54 22.66
C GLU A 356 -16.64 6.19 22.72
N MET A 357 -17.00 5.72 23.93
CA MET A 357 -17.78 4.46 24.06
C MET A 357 -19.19 4.57 23.42
N ASN A 358 -19.78 5.78 23.38
CA ASN A 358 -21.11 5.97 22.79
C ASN A 358 -21.09 6.35 21.30
N PHE A 359 -19.99 6.84 20.76
CA PHE A 359 -19.86 7.34 19.38
C PHE A 359 -18.65 6.75 18.64
N GLY A 360 -17.90 5.81 19.24
CA GLY A 360 -16.80 5.09 18.61
C GLY A 360 -17.31 4.21 17.46
N TRP A 361 -16.95 4.59 16.26
CA TRP A 361 -17.16 3.86 15.02
C TRP A 361 -15.98 2.93 14.75
#